data_d5970740cf83c2b3a28b989e12df4235
#
_entry.id   d5970740cf83c2b3a28b989e12df4235
#
_cell.length_a   1.000
_cell.length_b   1.000
_cell.length_c   1.000
_cell.angle_alpha   90.00
_cell.angle_beta   90.00
_cell.angle_gamma   90.00
#
_symmetry.space_group_name_H-M   'P 1'
#
loop_
_entity.id
_entity.type
_entity.pdbx_description
1 polymer ?
#
loop_
_entity_poly.entity_id
_entity_poly.type
_entity_poly.pdbx_seq_one_letter_code
_entity_poly.pdbx_strand_id
1 'polypeptide(L)'
;MLQLDRVSLSYGSFRALDNISLHAGAGELVVLLGANGAGKSSIFLAMSGIHRISGGSMRFDGRELGGMKPSQIVQAGLVHCPEGRKLFPAMSVEKNLTLGAYVHRRDRAGIRKTLEEVYEMFPILLQKKDDTAGSLSGGQQQMVALGRALMSRPRALLLDEPSLGLAPLVVKQMFEIIQRINRAGTTVLLAEQNAYAALGIAHRAYVIENGHIVMEGDRDTLLKDEGIRKAYIGG
;
A
#
# COMPACT_ATOMS: atom_id res chain seq x y z
N MET A 1 -3.90 14.84 4.16
CA MET A 1 -2.70 14.08 4.55
C MET A 1 -1.80 13.77 3.36
N LEU A 2 -2.27 13.04 2.35
CA LEU A 2 -1.60 12.83 1.06
C LEU A 2 -2.25 13.67 -0.02
N GLN A 3 -1.47 14.27 -0.90
CA GLN A 3 -1.96 15.09 -2.02
C GLN A 3 -1.00 14.97 -3.20
N LEU A 4 -1.54 14.62 -4.35
CA LEU A 4 -0.91 14.70 -5.66
C LEU A 4 -1.64 15.75 -6.47
N ASP A 5 -0.90 16.66 -7.11
CA ASP A 5 -1.45 17.71 -7.96
C ASP A 5 -0.75 17.67 -9.32
N ARG A 6 -1.51 17.27 -10.35
CA ARG A 6 -1.09 17.16 -11.77
C ARG A 6 0.24 16.43 -11.96
N VAL A 7 0.40 15.31 -11.25
CA VAL A 7 1.62 14.52 -11.28
C VAL A 7 1.74 13.80 -12.61
N SER A 8 2.89 13.96 -13.25
CA SER A 8 3.28 13.23 -14.46
C SER A 8 4.59 12.47 -14.24
N LEU A 9 4.71 11.27 -14.81
CA LEU A 9 5.89 10.42 -14.71
C LEU A 9 6.11 9.67 -16.02
N SER A 10 7.37 9.61 -16.47
CA SER A 10 7.75 8.89 -17.69
C SER A 10 8.92 7.93 -17.44
N TYR A 11 8.89 6.79 -18.12
CA TYR A 11 9.98 5.82 -18.22
C TYR A 11 10.59 5.92 -19.62
N GLY A 12 11.67 6.68 -19.74
CA GLY A 12 12.19 7.03 -21.06
C GLY A 12 11.16 7.81 -21.89
N SER A 13 10.79 7.31 -23.06
CA SER A 13 9.75 7.90 -23.91
C SER A 13 8.31 7.53 -23.51
N PHE A 14 8.12 6.53 -22.67
CA PHE A 14 6.79 6.06 -22.24
C PHE A 14 6.28 6.91 -21.08
N ARG A 15 5.14 7.60 -21.27
CA ARG A 15 4.45 8.34 -20.22
C ARG A 15 3.56 7.38 -19.45
N ALA A 16 3.93 7.07 -18.20
CA ALA A 16 3.21 6.15 -17.32
C ALA A 16 2.11 6.85 -16.50
N LEU A 17 2.30 8.13 -16.18
CA LEU A 17 1.33 8.96 -15.49
C LEU A 17 1.22 10.30 -16.21
N ASP A 18 -0.01 10.77 -16.39
CA ASP A 18 -0.29 12.05 -17.05
C ASP A 18 -1.32 12.86 -16.24
N ASN A 19 -0.84 13.96 -15.64
CA ASN A 19 -1.65 14.91 -14.87
C ASN A 19 -2.50 14.26 -13.76
N ILE A 20 -1.96 13.28 -13.04
CA ILE A 20 -2.67 12.61 -11.93
C ILE A 20 -2.87 13.57 -10.78
N SER A 21 -4.12 13.75 -10.37
CA SER A 21 -4.49 14.44 -9.15
C SER A 21 -5.31 13.52 -8.27
N LEU A 22 -4.90 13.34 -7.02
CA LEU A 22 -5.63 12.58 -6.01
C LEU A 22 -5.28 13.07 -4.61
N HIS A 23 -6.15 12.77 -3.66
CA HIS A 23 -5.88 13.08 -2.26
C HIS A 23 -6.41 11.99 -1.32
N ALA A 24 -5.78 11.88 -0.15
CA ALA A 24 -6.28 11.07 0.95
C ALA A 24 -6.18 11.87 2.26
N GLY A 25 -7.28 11.93 2.98
CA GLY A 25 -7.37 12.53 4.31
C GLY A 25 -6.65 11.70 5.38
N ALA A 26 -6.48 12.25 6.57
CA ALA A 26 -5.96 11.50 7.71
C ALA A 26 -6.97 10.42 8.13
N GLY A 27 -6.50 9.18 8.32
CA GLY A 27 -7.34 8.03 8.67
C GLY A 27 -8.26 7.56 7.54
N GLU A 28 -8.14 8.10 6.33
CA GLU A 28 -8.93 7.65 5.18
C GLU A 28 -8.34 6.40 4.55
N LEU A 29 -9.19 5.46 4.09
CA LEU A 29 -8.84 4.35 3.24
C LEU A 29 -9.30 4.68 1.81
N VAL A 30 -8.33 4.97 0.95
CA VAL A 30 -8.54 5.31 -0.45
C VAL A 30 -8.06 4.18 -1.33
N VAL A 31 -8.85 3.81 -2.32
CA VAL A 31 -8.52 2.74 -3.26
C VAL A 31 -8.17 3.31 -4.63
N LEU A 32 -7.13 2.78 -5.25
CA LEU A 32 -6.80 2.98 -6.66
C LEU A 32 -7.19 1.73 -7.44
N LEU A 33 -8.24 1.82 -8.22
CA LEU A 33 -8.71 0.76 -9.11
C LEU A 33 -8.15 0.94 -10.52
N GLY A 34 -7.79 -0.15 -11.16
CA GLY A 34 -7.34 -0.13 -12.55
C GLY A 34 -6.75 -1.46 -12.98
N ALA A 35 -6.74 -1.71 -14.28
CA ALA A 35 -6.11 -2.89 -14.86
C ALA A 35 -4.58 -2.91 -14.62
N ASN A 36 -3.95 -4.05 -14.88
CA ASN A 36 -2.49 -4.14 -14.88
C ASN A 36 -1.90 -3.20 -15.93
N GLY A 37 -0.84 -2.45 -15.54
CA GLY A 37 -0.23 -1.45 -16.40
C GLY A 37 -0.95 -0.09 -16.44
N ALA A 38 -2.07 0.10 -15.74
CA ALA A 38 -2.80 1.37 -15.73
C ALA A 38 -2.03 2.54 -15.07
N GLY A 39 -0.96 2.26 -14.28
CA GLY A 39 -0.15 3.28 -13.61
C GLY A 39 -0.21 3.26 -12.09
N LYS A 40 -0.97 2.33 -11.46
CA LYS A 40 -1.12 2.23 -9.99
C LYS A 40 0.23 2.18 -9.26
N SER A 41 1.07 1.21 -9.59
CA SER A 41 2.40 1.05 -8.98
C SER A 41 3.31 2.24 -9.27
N SER A 42 3.18 2.89 -10.44
CA SER A 42 3.96 4.10 -10.77
C SER A 42 3.64 5.26 -9.82
N ILE A 43 2.38 5.43 -9.42
CA ILE A 43 1.99 6.41 -8.39
C ILE A 43 2.73 6.10 -7.06
N PHE A 44 2.72 4.84 -6.62
CA PHE A 44 3.37 4.46 -5.35
C PHE A 44 4.89 4.56 -5.40
N LEU A 45 5.51 4.21 -6.53
CA LEU A 45 6.94 4.37 -6.75
C LEU A 45 7.36 5.85 -6.74
N ALA A 46 6.52 6.74 -7.30
CA ALA A 46 6.74 8.17 -7.21
C ALA A 46 6.63 8.68 -5.77
N MET A 47 5.54 8.33 -5.06
CA MET A 47 5.29 8.75 -3.68
C MET A 47 6.35 8.23 -2.70
N SER A 48 6.93 7.06 -2.94
CA SER A 48 8.03 6.50 -2.14
C SER A 48 9.42 7.01 -2.52
N GLY A 49 9.51 7.93 -3.51
CA GLY A 49 10.77 8.56 -3.94
C GLY A 49 11.70 7.63 -4.73
N ILE A 50 11.18 6.48 -5.20
CA ILE A 50 11.94 5.53 -6.02
C ILE A 50 12.03 6.06 -7.45
N HIS A 51 10.95 6.66 -7.96
CA HIS A 51 10.92 7.31 -9.26
C HIS A 51 10.64 8.81 -9.13
N ARG A 52 11.31 9.60 -9.95
CA ARG A 52 11.12 11.06 -10.01
C ARG A 52 9.94 11.37 -10.91
N ILE A 53 9.09 12.29 -10.48
CA ILE A 53 8.04 12.86 -11.33
C ILE A 53 8.65 13.82 -12.35
N SER A 54 8.04 13.91 -13.52
CA SER A 54 8.41 14.85 -14.59
C SER A 54 7.64 16.17 -14.54
N GLY A 55 6.55 16.21 -13.76
CA GLY A 55 5.71 17.41 -13.56
C GLY A 55 4.76 17.25 -12.38
N GLY A 56 4.18 18.34 -11.94
CA GLY A 56 3.28 18.38 -10.80
C GLY A 56 3.98 18.45 -9.43
N SER A 57 3.24 18.18 -8.36
CA SER A 57 3.75 18.15 -6.99
C SER A 57 3.11 17.03 -6.18
N MET A 58 3.84 16.53 -5.18
CA MET A 58 3.36 15.50 -4.25
C MET A 58 3.65 15.93 -2.81
N ARG A 59 2.64 15.91 -1.95
CA ARG A 59 2.78 16.33 -0.55
C ARG A 59 2.29 15.27 0.40
N PHE A 60 3.01 15.14 1.52
CA PHE A 60 2.61 14.35 2.67
C PHE A 60 2.70 15.22 3.93
N ASP A 61 1.57 15.40 4.61
CA ASP A 61 1.41 16.33 5.76
C ASP A 61 1.96 17.74 5.49
N GLY A 62 1.65 18.26 4.31
CA GLY A 62 2.09 19.59 3.88
C GLY A 62 3.55 19.65 3.42
N ARG A 63 4.35 18.59 3.60
CA ARG A 63 5.74 18.52 3.14
C ARG A 63 5.79 18.03 1.70
N GLU A 64 6.56 18.73 0.86
CA GLU A 64 6.83 18.28 -0.51
C GLU A 64 7.67 17.00 -0.49
N LEU A 65 7.22 15.97 -1.24
CA LEU A 65 7.95 14.70 -1.40
C LEU A 65 8.96 14.74 -2.54
N GLY A 66 8.77 15.65 -3.49
CA GLY A 66 9.65 15.81 -4.64
C GLY A 66 11.09 16.02 -4.21
N GLY A 67 12.00 15.17 -4.69
CA GLY A 67 13.43 15.24 -4.35
C GLY A 67 13.83 14.65 -2.99
N MET A 68 12.88 14.21 -2.16
CA MET A 68 13.21 13.47 -0.92
C MET A 68 13.77 12.09 -1.25
N LYS A 69 14.73 11.64 -0.44
CA LYS A 69 15.22 10.25 -0.51
C LYS A 69 14.18 9.29 0.10
N PRO A 70 14.06 8.02 -0.39
CA PRO A 70 13.11 7.04 0.16
C PRO A 70 13.21 6.89 1.68
N SER A 71 14.42 6.91 2.25
CA SER A 71 14.62 6.84 3.71
C SER A 71 14.01 8.02 4.48
N GLN A 72 14.01 9.22 3.90
CA GLN A 72 13.42 10.41 4.50
C GLN A 72 11.88 10.35 4.45
N ILE A 73 11.34 9.79 3.36
CA ILE A 73 9.89 9.57 3.19
C ILE A 73 9.39 8.56 4.24
N VAL A 74 10.10 7.44 4.42
CA VAL A 74 9.76 6.46 5.46
C VAL A 74 9.88 7.07 6.85
N GLN A 75 10.93 7.88 7.12
CA GLN A 75 11.07 8.61 8.39
C GLN A 75 9.93 9.61 8.64
N ALA A 76 9.35 10.18 7.59
CA ALA A 76 8.17 11.04 7.71
C ALA A 76 6.89 10.25 8.01
N GLY A 77 6.91 8.91 7.90
CA GLY A 77 5.79 8.04 8.20
C GLY A 77 4.98 7.57 6.99
N LEU A 78 5.45 7.82 5.75
CA LEU A 78 4.85 7.27 4.53
C LEU A 78 5.62 6.00 4.14
N VAL A 79 4.95 4.85 4.24
CA VAL A 79 5.56 3.54 4.02
C VAL A 79 4.92 2.84 2.85
N HIS A 80 5.71 2.25 1.98
CA HIS A 80 5.28 1.49 0.82
C HIS A 80 5.52 -0.02 1.02
N CYS A 81 4.47 -0.80 0.88
CA CYS A 81 4.51 -2.25 0.75
C CYS A 81 4.29 -2.60 -0.73
N PRO A 82 5.35 -2.84 -1.50
CA PRO A 82 5.26 -3.04 -2.94
C PRO A 82 4.73 -4.43 -3.28
N GLU A 83 4.24 -4.59 -4.51
CA GLU A 83 3.91 -5.87 -5.10
C GLU A 83 5.07 -6.88 -5.04
N GLY A 84 4.75 -8.17 -4.99
CA GLY A 84 5.74 -9.24 -4.98
C GLY A 84 6.45 -9.44 -3.65
N ARG A 85 5.88 -8.93 -2.55
CA ARG A 85 6.29 -9.17 -1.15
C ARG A 85 7.70 -8.69 -0.80
N LYS A 86 8.68 -8.81 -1.71
CA LYS A 86 10.09 -8.36 -1.59
C LYS A 86 10.73 -8.73 -0.24
N LEU A 87 10.53 -9.98 0.19
CA LEU A 87 11.13 -10.53 1.41
C LEU A 87 12.59 -10.95 1.19
N PHE A 88 13.30 -11.13 2.30
CA PHE A 88 14.59 -11.80 2.34
C PHE A 88 14.35 -13.29 2.64
N PRO A 89 14.31 -14.17 1.63
CA PRO A 89 13.77 -15.53 1.78
C PRO A 89 14.64 -16.41 2.71
N ALA A 90 15.94 -16.18 2.76
CA ALA A 90 16.85 -16.91 3.64
C ALA A 90 16.89 -16.41 5.10
N MET A 91 16.23 -15.28 5.39
CA MET A 91 16.12 -14.77 6.75
C MET A 91 14.85 -15.28 7.42
N SER A 92 14.87 -15.37 8.76
CA SER A 92 13.69 -15.74 9.53
C SER A 92 12.58 -14.69 9.41
N VAL A 93 11.35 -15.09 9.75
CA VAL A 93 10.18 -14.19 9.82
C VAL A 93 10.49 -13.00 10.73
N GLU A 94 10.97 -13.25 11.97
CA GLU A 94 11.27 -12.18 12.92
C GLU A 94 12.35 -11.22 12.41
N LYS A 95 13.38 -11.73 11.74
CA LYS A 95 14.40 -10.87 11.12
C LYS A 95 13.84 -10.02 9.99
N ASN A 96 12.98 -10.60 9.14
CA ASN A 96 12.28 -9.82 8.10
C ASN A 96 11.42 -8.70 8.71
N LEU A 97 10.65 -8.98 9.77
CA LEU A 97 9.84 -8.00 10.48
C LEU A 97 10.74 -6.89 11.05
N THR A 98 11.78 -7.25 11.80
CA THR A 98 12.67 -6.32 12.49
C THR A 98 13.38 -5.35 11.53
N LEU A 99 13.69 -5.78 10.29
CA LEU A 99 14.22 -4.89 9.25
C LEU A 99 13.29 -3.70 8.95
N GLY A 100 11.98 -3.88 9.06
CA GLY A 100 11.01 -2.78 8.89
C GLY A 100 11.17 -1.67 9.92
N ALA A 101 11.69 -1.97 11.09
CA ALA A 101 11.93 -0.99 12.15
C ALA A 101 13.25 -0.21 12.01
N TYR A 102 13.97 -0.33 10.89
CA TYR A 102 15.31 0.29 10.72
C TYR A 102 15.32 1.79 11.00
N VAL A 103 14.26 2.50 10.63
CA VAL A 103 14.13 3.95 10.90
C VAL A 103 14.05 4.26 12.39
N HIS A 104 13.66 3.30 13.21
CA HIS A 104 13.54 3.38 14.67
C HIS A 104 14.65 2.61 15.42
N ARG A 105 15.76 2.25 14.78
CA ARG A 105 16.78 1.34 15.31
C ARG A 105 17.37 1.72 16.70
N ARG A 106 17.19 2.97 17.13
CA ARG A 106 17.60 3.46 18.45
C ARG A 106 16.56 3.24 19.54
N ASP A 107 15.30 3.00 19.18
CA ASP A 107 14.16 2.79 20.09
C ASP A 107 13.88 1.29 20.29
N ARG A 108 14.77 0.59 21.03
CA ARG A 108 14.65 -0.86 21.25
C ARG A 108 13.35 -1.26 21.95
N ALA A 109 12.87 -0.47 22.91
CA ALA A 109 11.63 -0.75 23.65
C ALA A 109 10.42 -0.65 22.74
N GLY A 110 10.35 0.43 21.95
CA GLY A 110 9.26 0.59 21.00
C GLY A 110 9.29 -0.42 19.85
N ILE A 111 10.48 -0.87 19.39
CA ILE A 111 10.57 -1.95 18.39
C ILE A 111 9.93 -3.23 18.95
N ARG A 112 10.25 -3.59 20.23
CA ARG A 112 9.66 -4.78 20.86
C ARG A 112 8.14 -4.67 20.96
N LYS A 113 7.63 -3.53 21.44
CA LYS A 113 6.20 -3.28 21.52
C LYS A 113 5.52 -3.41 20.15
N THR A 114 6.08 -2.78 19.10
CA THR A 114 5.51 -2.86 17.75
C THR A 114 5.55 -4.31 17.21
N LEU A 115 6.60 -5.08 17.53
CA LEU A 115 6.69 -6.48 17.13
C LEU A 115 5.60 -7.33 17.80
N GLU A 116 5.31 -7.10 19.08
CA GLU A 116 4.20 -7.72 19.80
C GLU A 116 2.85 -7.36 19.15
N GLU A 117 2.60 -6.10 18.83
CA GLU A 117 1.39 -5.64 18.11
C GLU A 117 1.25 -6.31 16.73
N VAL A 118 2.35 -6.50 16.01
CA VAL A 118 2.36 -7.22 14.72
C VAL A 118 2.02 -8.70 14.94
N TYR A 119 2.53 -9.34 15.97
CA TYR A 119 2.20 -10.73 16.29
C TYR A 119 0.76 -10.92 16.75
N GLU A 120 0.18 -9.94 17.47
CA GLU A 120 -1.26 -9.92 17.80
C GLU A 120 -2.13 -9.79 16.55
N MET A 121 -1.66 -9.02 15.56
CA MET A 121 -2.36 -8.86 14.29
C MET A 121 -2.23 -10.10 13.39
N PHE A 122 -1.09 -10.78 13.45
CA PHE A 122 -0.75 -11.96 12.66
C PHE A 122 -0.23 -13.11 13.54
N PRO A 123 -1.10 -13.82 14.31
CA PRO A 123 -0.66 -14.85 15.25
C PRO A 123 0.18 -15.97 14.62
N ILE A 124 -0.07 -16.28 13.35
CA ILE A 124 0.71 -17.28 12.59
C ILE A 124 2.20 -16.88 12.46
N LEU A 125 2.51 -15.58 12.41
CA LEU A 125 3.88 -15.10 12.30
C LEU A 125 4.66 -15.31 13.60
N LEU A 126 3.99 -15.24 14.76
CA LEU A 126 4.60 -15.59 16.05
C LEU A 126 4.95 -17.09 16.10
N GLN A 127 4.04 -17.96 15.65
CA GLN A 127 4.25 -19.40 15.61
C GLN A 127 5.42 -19.79 14.70
N LYS A 128 5.66 -19.00 13.65
CA LYS A 128 6.67 -19.23 12.60
C LYS A 128 7.84 -18.24 12.65
N LYS A 129 8.04 -17.55 13.78
CA LYS A 129 9.02 -16.48 13.90
C LYS A 129 10.45 -16.89 13.53
N ASP A 130 10.80 -18.13 13.79
CA ASP A 130 12.13 -18.69 13.55
C ASP A 130 12.25 -19.37 12.17
N ASP A 131 11.11 -19.65 11.49
CA ASP A 131 11.09 -20.24 10.14
C ASP A 131 11.67 -19.23 9.12
N THR A 132 12.31 -19.75 8.07
CA THR A 132 12.77 -18.90 6.96
C THR A 132 11.55 -18.36 6.17
N ALA A 133 11.59 -17.08 5.80
CA ALA A 133 10.48 -16.47 5.06
C ALA A 133 10.20 -17.15 3.71
N GLY A 134 11.23 -17.75 3.11
CA GLY A 134 11.08 -18.50 1.85
C GLY A 134 10.28 -19.79 1.97
N SER A 135 10.20 -20.42 3.17
CA SER A 135 9.45 -21.65 3.39
C SER A 135 7.95 -21.45 3.64
N LEU A 136 7.53 -20.21 3.80
CA LEU A 136 6.14 -19.86 4.09
C LEU A 136 5.24 -19.96 2.84
N SER A 137 3.94 -20.21 3.07
CA SER A 137 2.93 -20.08 2.00
C SER A 137 2.86 -18.64 1.47
N GLY A 138 2.31 -18.46 0.26
CA GLY A 138 2.18 -17.14 -0.34
C GLY A 138 1.41 -16.14 0.52
N GLY A 139 0.34 -16.57 1.18
CA GLY A 139 -0.42 -15.72 2.10
C GLY A 139 0.36 -15.36 3.36
N GLN A 140 1.10 -16.30 3.94
CA GLN A 140 1.96 -16.03 5.09
C GLN A 140 3.10 -15.07 4.72
N GLN A 141 3.70 -15.23 3.55
CA GLN A 141 4.69 -14.28 3.04
C GLN A 141 4.12 -12.86 2.88
N GLN A 142 2.88 -12.74 2.42
CA GLN A 142 2.19 -11.45 2.32
C GLN A 142 1.96 -10.84 3.69
N MET A 143 1.59 -11.63 4.69
CA MET A 143 1.47 -11.18 6.08
C MET A 143 2.83 -10.69 6.63
N VAL A 144 3.94 -11.37 6.32
CA VAL A 144 5.29 -10.90 6.69
C VAL A 144 5.62 -9.57 6.02
N ALA A 145 5.29 -9.39 4.73
CA ALA A 145 5.55 -8.14 4.02
C ALA A 145 4.77 -6.97 4.64
N LEU A 146 3.48 -7.17 4.93
CA LEU A 146 2.65 -6.18 5.58
C LEU A 146 3.10 -5.92 7.02
N GLY A 147 3.39 -6.95 7.80
CA GLY A 147 3.94 -6.83 9.16
C GLY A 147 5.25 -6.04 9.17
N ARG A 148 6.16 -6.31 8.22
CA ARG A 148 7.41 -5.55 8.06
C ARG A 148 7.14 -4.07 7.78
N ALA A 149 6.13 -3.74 6.95
CA ALA A 149 5.75 -2.35 6.72
C ALA A 149 5.23 -1.68 8.01
N LEU A 150 4.43 -2.39 8.81
CA LEU A 150 3.91 -1.90 10.08
C LEU A 150 5.00 -1.66 11.14
N MET A 151 6.09 -2.40 11.10
CA MET A 151 7.24 -2.16 11.99
C MET A 151 7.86 -0.77 11.84
N SER A 152 7.62 -0.09 10.71
CA SER A 152 7.99 1.32 10.52
C SER A 152 7.06 2.31 11.22
N ARG A 153 5.97 1.85 11.89
CA ARG A 153 4.92 2.68 12.52
C ARG A 153 4.38 3.75 11.56
N PRO A 154 3.77 3.31 10.43
CA PRO A 154 3.35 4.23 9.39
C PRO A 154 2.20 5.13 9.85
N ARG A 155 2.24 6.40 9.44
CA ARG A 155 1.10 7.32 9.49
C ARG A 155 0.24 7.16 8.22
N ALA A 156 0.90 6.83 7.11
CA ALA A 156 0.24 6.44 5.87
C ALA A 156 0.93 5.21 5.26
N LEU A 157 0.13 4.28 4.75
CA LEU A 157 0.57 3.01 4.20
C LEU A 157 0.10 2.90 2.75
N LEU A 158 1.05 2.70 1.83
CA LEU A 158 0.78 2.42 0.42
C LEU A 158 0.86 0.90 0.23
N LEU A 159 -0.23 0.27 -0.21
CA LEU A 159 -0.34 -1.17 -0.43
C LEU A 159 -0.55 -1.45 -1.92
N ASP A 160 0.42 -2.10 -2.54
CA ASP A 160 0.40 -2.39 -3.97
C ASP A 160 -0.01 -3.85 -4.21
N GLU A 161 -1.24 -4.05 -4.64
CA GLU A 161 -1.87 -5.34 -4.96
C GLU A 161 -1.64 -6.44 -3.89
N PRO A 162 -1.97 -6.17 -2.61
CA PRO A 162 -1.68 -7.10 -1.53
C PRO A 162 -2.47 -8.42 -1.62
N SER A 163 -3.54 -8.47 -2.43
CA SER A 163 -4.35 -9.67 -2.61
C SER A 163 -3.91 -10.56 -3.79
N LEU A 164 -2.98 -10.09 -4.62
CA LEU A 164 -2.59 -10.77 -5.85
C LEU A 164 -2.02 -12.17 -5.60
N GLY A 165 -2.60 -13.18 -6.29
CA GLY A 165 -2.15 -14.56 -6.23
C GLY A 165 -2.43 -15.27 -4.89
N LEU A 166 -3.36 -14.74 -4.09
CA LEU A 166 -3.79 -15.35 -2.84
C LEU A 166 -5.09 -16.17 -3.02
N ALA A 167 -5.25 -17.20 -2.19
CA ALA A 167 -6.50 -17.95 -2.12
C ALA A 167 -7.64 -17.06 -1.58
N PRO A 168 -8.91 -17.27 -2.00
CA PRO A 168 -10.03 -16.40 -1.62
C PRO A 168 -10.20 -16.15 -0.12
N LEU A 169 -10.00 -17.19 0.70
CA LEU A 169 -10.07 -17.04 2.16
C LEU A 169 -8.96 -16.11 2.71
N VAL A 170 -7.75 -16.21 2.14
CA VAL A 170 -6.63 -15.36 2.55
C VAL A 170 -6.83 -13.92 2.08
N VAL A 171 -7.41 -13.72 0.89
CA VAL A 171 -7.82 -12.40 0.39
C VAL A 171 -8.77 -11.74 1.39
N LYS A 172 -9.84 -12.45 1.83
CA LYS A 172 -10.78 -11.92 2.83
C LYS A 172 -10.07 -11.50 4.12
N GLN A 173 -9.22 -12.38 4.66
CA GLN A 173 -8.43 -12.09 5.86
C GLN A 173 -7.53 -10.86 5.66
N MET A 174 -6.90 -10.71 4.50
CA MET A 174 -6.05 -9.57 4.19
C MET A 174 -6.83 -8.25 4.22
N PHE A 175 -8.02 -8.21 3.61
CA PHE A 175 -8.86 -7.01 3.63
C PHE A 175 -9.37 -6.68 5.05
N GLU A 176 -9.71 -7.69 5.87
CA GLU A 176 -10.06 -7.48 7.28
C GLU A 176 -8.90 -6.86 8.08
N ILE A 177 -7.67 -7.32 7.82
CA ILE A 177 -6.46 -6.78 8.44
C ILE A 177 -6.22 -5.33 7.98
N ILE A 178 -6.35 -5.03 6.68
CA ILE A 178 -6.21 -3.67 6.16
C ILE A 178 -7.22 -2.72 6.81
N GLN A 179 -8.48 -3.14 6.96
CA GLN A 179 -9.48 -2.37 7.70
C GLN A 179 -9.08 -2.16 9.17
N ARG A 180 -8.54 -3.18 9.84
CA ARG A 180 -8.09 -3.06 11.23
C ARG A 180 -6.95 -2.04 11.36
N ILE A 181 -5.99 -2.06 10.44
CA ILE A 181 -4.90 -1.08 10.37
C ILE A 181 -5.45 0.33 10.18
N ASN A 182 -6.41 0.50 9.27
CA ASN A 182 -7.02 1.80 9.02
C ASN A 182 -7.83 2.31 10.22
N ARG A 183 -8.65 1.46 10.86
CA ARG A 183 -9.41 1.80 12.07
C ARG A 183 -8.51 2.19 13.25
N ALA A 184 -7.27 1.70 13.29
CA ALA A 184 -6.27 2.12 14.27
C ALA A 184 -5.67 3.52 13.96
N GLY A 185 -6.14 4.20 12.90
CA GLY A 185 -5.79 5.58 12.55
C GLY A 185 -4.77 5.72 11.43
N THR A 186 -4.25 4.62 10.87
CA THR A 186 -3.34 4.69 9.73
C THR A 186 -4.12 5.03 8.45
N THR A 187 -3.69 6.06 7.73
CA THR A 187 -4.20 6.35 6.38
C THR A 187 -3.71 5.26 5.43
N VAL A 188 -4.60 4.73 4.60
CA VAL A 188 -4.25 3.66 3.65
C VAL A 188 -4.56 4.11 2.23
N LEU A 189 -3.58 3.98 1.33
CA LEU A 189 -3.79 4.05 -0.10
C LEU A 189 -3.53 2.66 -0.67
N LEU A 190 -4.58 2.04 -1.21
CA LEU A 190 -4.60 0.65 -1.64
C LEU A 190 -4.76 0.57 -3.16
N ALA A 191 -3.78 0.07 -3.88
CA ALA A 191 -3.91 -0.28 -5.29
C ALA A 191 -4.39 -1.72 -5.42
N GLU A 192 -5.48 -1.93 -6.17
CA GLU A 192 -6.07 -3.26 -6.34
C GLU A 192 -6.71 -3.40 -7.73
N GLN A 193 -6.74 -4.63 -8.19
CA GLN A 193 -7.52 -5.03 -9.36
C GLN A 193 -8.87 -5.64 -8.97
N ASN A 194 -8.96 -6.29 -7.81
CA ASN A 194 -10.20 -6.83 -7.26
C ASN A 194 -11.08 -5.70 -6.71
N ALA A 195 -11.81 -5.04 -7.63
CA ALA A 195 -12.60 -3.87 -7.29
C ALA A 195 -13.69 -4.15 -6.25
N TYR A 196 -14.38 -5.31 -6.35
CA TYR A 196 -15.46 -5.66 -5.43
C TYR A 196 -14.98 -5.73 -3.98
N ALA A 197 -13.89 -6.46 -3.74
CA ALA A 197 -13.33 -6.60 -2.41
C ALA A 197 -12.74 -5.27 -1.89
N ALA A 198 -12.04 -4.52 -2.75
CA ALA A 198 -11.41 -3.26 -2.38
C ALA A 198 -12.45 -2.17 -2.09
N LEU A 199 -13.48 -2.01 -2.92
CA LEU A 199 -14.58 -1.08 -2.67
C LEU A 199 -15.35 -1.44 -1.40
N GLY A 200 -15.42 -2.73 -1.04
CA GLY A 200 -16.04 -3.21 0.20
C GLY A 200 -15.49 -2.56 1.46
N ILE A 201 -14.24 -2.09 1.44
CA ILE A 201 -13.56 -1.47 2.58
C ILE A 201 -13.20 0.00 2.38
N ALA A 202 -13.39 0.55 1.18
CA ALA A 202 -13.00 1.91 0.81
C ALA A 202 -13.92 2.97 1.42
N HIS A 203 -13.36 4.13 1.78
CA HIS A 203 -14.12 5.36 1.99
C HIS A 203 -14.33 6.08 0.65
N ARG A 204 -13.29 6.07 -0.21
CA ARG A 204 -13.28 6.67 -1.55
C ARG A 204 -12.39 5.83 -2.46
N ALA A 205 -12.67 5.89 -3.76
CA ALA A 205 -11.77 5.30 -4.75
C ALA A 205 -11.58 6.20 -5.96
N TYR A 206 -10.45 5.99 -6.61
CA TYR A 206 -10.08 6.53 -7.91
C TYR A 206 -9.95 5.39 -8.90
N VAL A 207 -10.43 5.58 -10.11
CA VAL A 207 -10.22 4.65 -11.22
C VAL A 207 -9.15 5.24 -12.13
N ILE A 208 -8.12 4.45 -12.37
CA ILE A 208 -7.00 4.84 -13.23
C ILE A 208 -6.96 3.97 -14.50
N GLU A 209 -6.89 4.60 -15.66
CA GLU A 209 -6.75 3.97 -16.96
C GLU A 209 -5.69 4.70 -17.79
N ASN A 210 -4.76 3.95 -18.37
CA ASN A 210 -3.71 4.49 -19.25
C ASN A 210 -2.98 5.73 -18.66
N GLY A 211 -2.71 5.72 -17.36
CA GLY A 211 -2.01 6.80 -16.68
C GLY A 211 -2.86 8.04 -16.35
N HIS A 212 -4.19 7.96 -16.47
CA HIS A 212 -5.12 9.06 -16.14
C HIS A 212 -6.13 8.63 -15.08
N ILE A 213 -6.55 9.54 -14.20
CA ILE A 213 -7.73 9.32 -13.38
C ILE A 213 -8.96 9.58 -14.25
N VAL A 214 -9.78 8.54 -14.44
CA VAL A 214 -10.99 8.61 -15.27
C VAL A 214 -12.24 8.75 -14.43
N MET A 215 -12.19 8.36 -13.15
CA MET A 215 -13.32 8.49 -12.23
C MET A 215 -12.85 8.62 -10.80
N GLU A 216 -13.62 9.35 -9.99
CA GLU A 216 -13.48 9.47 -8.54
C GLU A 216 -14.86 9.38 -7.91
N GLY A 217 -14.97 8.71 -6.79
CA GLY A 217 -16.23 8.65 -6.05
C GLY A 217 -16.10 7.93 -4.71
N ASP A 218 -17.15 8.03 -3.91
CA ASP A 218 -17.33 7.17 -2.77
C ASP A 218 -17.73 5.74 -3.20
N ARG A 219 -17.66 4.83 -2.24
CA ARG A 219 -18.03 3.42 -2.45
C ARG A 219 -19.38 3.25 -3.15
N ASP A 220 -20.42 3.93 -2.66
CA ASP A 220 -21.79 3.70 -3.09
C ASP A 220 -22.05 4.24 -4.51
N THR A 221 -21.38 5.32 -4.86
CA THR A 221 -21.39 5.89 -6.21
C THR A 221 -20.73 4.94 -7.20
N LEU A 222 -19.54 4.45 -6.87
CA LEU A 222 -18.77 3.58 -7.78
C LEU A 222 -19.39 2.19 -7.94
N LEU A 223 -20.01 1.63 -6.89
CA LEU A 223 -20.71 0.34 -6.99
C LEU A 223 -21.98 0.40 -7.84
N LYS A 224 -22.58 1.59 -8.01
CA LYS A 224 -23.77 1.81 -8.86
C LYS A 224 -23.41 2.10 -10.32
N ASP A 225 -22.17 2.50 -10.58
CA ASP A 225 -21.72 2.82 -11.94
C ASP A 225 -21.66 1.56 -12.81
N GLU A 226 -22.37 1.60 -13.96
CA GLU A 226 -22.43 0.45 -14.87
C GLU A 226 -21.08 0.16 -15.55
N GLY A 227 -20.26 1.18 -15.81
CA GLY A 227 -18.93 1.01 -16.40
C GLY A 227 -18.00 0.28 -15.45
N ILE A 228 -17.98 0.67 -14.17
CA ILE A 228 -17.23 0.00 -13.11
C ILE A 228 -17.70 -1.45 -12.93
N ARG A 229 -19.00 -1.68 -12.91
CA ARG A 229 -19.56 -3.03 -12.78
C ARG A 229 -19.12 -3.93 -13.94
N LYS A 230 -19.24 -3.47 -15.17
CA LYS A 230 -18.84 -4.23 -16.37
C LYS A 230 -17.33 -4.46 -16.46
N ALA A 231 -16.52 -3.44 -16.15
CA ALA A 231 -15.07 -3.50 -16.32
C ALA A 231 -14.34 -4.25 -15.18
N TYR A 232 -14.84 -4.14 -13.94
CA TYR A 232 -14.07 -4.53 -12.75
C TYR A 232 -14.81 -5.46 -11.77
N ILE A 233 -16.16 -5.57 -11.84
CA ILE A 233 -16.93 -6.37 -10.88
C ILE A 233 -17.45 -7.66 -11.52
N GLY A 234 -17.54 -7.71 -12.85
CA GLY A 234 -18.16 -8.82 -13.60
C GLY A 234 -19.69 -8.69 -13.55
N GLY A 235 -20.32 -8.59 -14.71
CA GLY A 235 -21.77 -8.63 -14.87
C GLY A 235 -22.30 -10.06 -14.75
#